data_fc0a665c2cdf4114edd6cbbbdbbfbed4
#
_entry.id   fc0a665c2cdf4114edd6cbbbdbbfbed4
#
_cell.length_a   1.000
_cell.length_b   1.000
_cell.length_c   1.000
_cell.angle_alpha   90.00
_cell.angle_beta   90.00
_cell.angle_gamma   90.00
#
_symmetry.space_group_name_H-M   'P 1'
#
loop_
_entity.id
_entity.type
_entity.pdbx_description
1 polymer ?
#
loop_
_entity_poly.entity_id
_entity_poly.type
_entity_poly.pdbx_seq_one_letter_code
_entity_poly.pdbx_strand_id
1 'polypeptide(L)'
;MEWNGCLSILQGYLENSPLIVLGSGASMPYGLPSMGTLAEEIKKSDSVISDPNYSVLCTAMDSLGLEGAIDSVALLPQTLNEIRRIVWKTVNESDLSYFDSNPTTPPQALVELLHKVLAPTPNKAVIVTTNYDRLAEYSADQTGATAVTGFE
;
A
#
# COMPACT_ATOMS: atom_id res chain seq x y z
N MET A 1 -4.22 0.03 32.99
CA MET A 1 -3.08 0.92 32.61
C MET A 1 -3.63 2.33 32.63
N GLU A 2 -3.03 3.22 33.41
CA GLU A 2 -3.50 4.59 33.48
C GLU A 2 -3.20 5.32 32.17
N TRP A 3 -4.09 6.22 31.75
CA TRP A 3 -3.99 6.96 30.49
C TRP A 3 -2.64 7.69 30.33
N ASN A 4 -2.15 8.29 31.42
CA ASN A 4 -0.85 8.97 31.44
C ASN A 4 0.33 8.01 31.18
N GLY A 5 0.26 6.78 31.64
CA GLY A 5 1.29 5.76 31.37
C GLY A 5 1.33 5.37 29.88
N CYS A 6 0.17 5.26 29.25
CA CYS A 6 0.10 5.00 27.80
C CYS A 6 0.69 6.16 26.98
N LEU A 7 0.37 7.41 27.33
CA LEU A 7 0.90 8.58 26.65
C LEU A 7 2.43 8.68 26.77
N SER A 8 2.98 8.42 27.96
CA SER A 8 4.43 8.46 28.17
C SER A 8 5.16 7.39 27.34
N ILE A 9 4.59 6.19 27.22
CA ILE A 9 5.14 5.13 26.37
C ILE A 9 5.09 5.52 24.90
N LEU A 10 3.96 6.05 24.42
CA LEU A 10 3.82 6.52 23.04
C LEU A 10 4.79 7.65 22.72
N GLN A 11 4.96 8.59 23.65
CA GLN A 11 5.92 9.68 23.49
C GLN A 11 7.35 9.15 23.36
N GLY A 12 7.75 8.20 24.20
CA GLY A 12 9.06 7.56 24.11
C GLY A 12 9.30 6.83 22.78
N TYR A 13 8.27 6.23 22.18
CA TYR A 13 8.38 5.64 20.84
C TYR A 13 8.57 6.72 19.76
N LEU A 14 7.87 7.84 19.84
CA LEU A 14 8.00 8.91 18.86
C LEU A 14 9.37 9.58 18.92
N GLU A 15 9.95 9.73 20.10
CA GLU A 15 11.29 10.30 20.31
C GLU A 15 12.43 9.41 19.76
N ASN A 16 12.20 8.11 19.62
CA ASN A 16 13.21 7.13 19.18
C ASN A 16 13.09 6.75 17.68
N SER A 17 12.49 7.59 16.85
CA SER A 17 12.36 7.35 15.40
C SER A 17 11.73 5.99 15.09
N PRO A 18 10.43 5.81 15.29
CA PRO A 18 9.76 4.53 15.14
C PRO A 18 9.84 4.03 13.71
N LEU A 19 9.89 2.72 13.55
CA LEU A 19 9.62 2.07 12.28
C LEU A 19 8.11 2.10 12.03
N ILE A 20 7.69 2.74 10.94
CA ILE A 20 6.29 2.80 10.52
C ILE A 20 6.05 1.71 9.49
N VAL A 21 5.11 0.81 9.75
CA VAL A 21 4.74 -0.24 8.80
C VAL A 21 3.33 0.05 8.27
N LEU A 22 3.22 0.21 6.95
CA LEU A 22 1.96 0.48 6.27
C LEU A 22 1.53 -0.74 5.46
N GLY A 23 0.33 -1.23 5.71
CA GLY A 23 -0.35 -2.21 4.86
C GLY A 23 -1.44 -1.55 4.03
N SER A 24 -2.11 -2.32 3.16
CA SER A 24 -3.17 -1.84 2.26
C SER A 24 -4.32 -1.13 2.97
N GLY A 25 -4.60 -1.49 4.23
CA GLY A 25 -5.60 -0.80 5.05
C GLY A 25 -5.31 0.68 5.31
N ALA A 26 -4.05 1.11 5.23
CA ALA A 26 -3.68 2.52 5.36
C ALA A 26 -4.09 3.34 4.13
N SER A 27 -4.20 2.71 2.96
CA SER A 27 -4.47 3.36 1.68
C SER A 27 -5.95 3.29 1.27
N MET A 28 -6.70 2.31 1.77
CA MET A 28 -8.12 2.13 1.45
C MET A 28 -9.00 3.36 1.70
N PRO A 29 -8.86 4.12 2.81
CA PRO A 29 -9.65 5.32 3.05
C PRO A 29 -9.47 6.41 1.99
N TYR A 30 -8.41 6.31 1.19
CA TYR A 30 -8.07 7.27 0.14
C TYR A 30 -8.46 6.76 -1.27
N GLY A 31 -9.29 5.72 -1.35
CA GLY A 31 -9.81 5.18 -2.61
C GLY A 31 -8.84 4.25 -3.35
N LEU A 32 -7.73 3.87 -2.71
CA LEU A 32 -6.78 2.93 -3.30
C LEU A 32 -7.29 1.49 -3.18
N PRO A 33 -7.02 0.64 -4.18
CA PRO A 33 -7.59 -0.69 -4.24
C PRO A 33 -7.05 -1.61 -3.14
N SER A 34 -7.93 -2.40 -2.55
CA SER A 34 -7.56 -3.50 -1.67
C SER A 34 -7.08 -4.70 -2.50
N MET A 35 -6.42 -5.66 -1.86
CA MET A 35 -6.07 -6.96 -2.50
C MET A 35 -7.31 -7.68 -3.05
N GLY A 36 -8.45 -7.57 -2.36
CA GLY A 36 -9.72 -8.11 -2.84
C GLY A 36 -10.21 -7.41 -4.12
N THR A 37 -10.11 -6.09 -4.17
CA THR A 37 -10.45 -5.32 -5.38
C THR A 37 -9.57 -5.71 -6.56
N LEU A 38 -8.26 -5.89 -6.34
CA LEU A 38 -7.34 -6.34 -7.37
C LEU A 38 -7.67 -7.75 -7.86
N ALA A 39 -7.99 -8.66 -6.94
CA ALA A 39 -8.41 -10.03 -7.30
C ALA A 39 -9.68 -10.03 -8.17
N GLU A 40 -10.66 -9.19 -7.84
CA GLU A 40 -11.88 -9.07 -8.65
C GLU A 40 -11.63 -8.49 -10.04
N GLU A 41 -10.73 -7.52 -10.18
CA GLU A 41 -10.34 -7.00 -11.50
C GLU A 41 -9.60 -8.04 -12.34
N ILE A 42 -8.74 -8.85 -11.72
CA ILE A 42 -8.03 -9.97 -12.38
C ILE A 42 -9.03 -11.02 -12.88
N LYS A 43 -10.03 -11.38 -12.07
CA LYS A 43 -11.06 -12.36 -12.43
C LYS A 43 -11.93 -11.95 -13.63
N LYS A 44 -11.98 -10.65 -13.98
CA LYS A 44 -12.74 -10.13 -15.12
C LYS A 44 -11.99 -10.19 -16.46
N SER A 45 -10.70 -10.44 -16.45
CA SER A 45 -9.88 -10.41 -17.67
C SER A 45 -10.07 -11.67 -18.50
N ASP A 46 -10.49 -11.51 -19.75
CA ASP A 46 -10.64 -12.64 -20.70
C ASP A 46 -9.33 -13.42 -20.90
N SER A 47 -8.20 -12.74 -20.89
CA SER A 47 -6.88 -13.37 -20.99
C SER A 47 -6.57 -14.26 -19.79
N VAL A 48 -6.99 -13.85 -18.59
CA VAL A 48 -6.82 -14.64 -17.37
C VAL A 48 -7.82 -15.78 -17.32
N ILE A 49 -9.08 -15.54 -17.71
CA ILE A 49 -10.15 -16.55 -17.78
C ILE A 49 -9.76 -17.69 -18.74
N SER A 50 -9.01 -17.38 -19.81
CA SER A 50 -8.55 -18.36 -20.80
C SER A 50 -7.39 -19.24 -20.32
N ASP A 51 -6.84 -18.98 -19.13
CA ASP A 51 -5.78 -19.84 -18.57
C ASP A 51 -6.34 -21.20 -18.18
N PRO A 52 -5.67 -22.32 -18.54
CA PRO A 52 -6.12 -23.67 -18.16
C PRO A 52 -6.31 -23.86 -16.65
N ASN A 53 -5.57 -23.11 -15.83
CA ASN A 53 -5.64 -23.19 -14.37
C ASN A 53 -6.48 -22.06 -13.73
N TYR A 54 -7.33 -21.37 -14.51
CA TYR A 54 -8.15 -20.27 -14.01
C TYR A 54 -9.04 -20.66 -12.82
N SER A 55 -9.71 -21.83 -12.88
CA SER A 55 -10.56 -22.28 -11.78
C SER A 55 -9.76 -22.56 -10.50
N VAL A 56 -8.53 -23.09 -10.65
CA VAL A 56 -7.62 -23.33 -9.52
C VAL A 56 -7.14 -21.99 -8.96
N LEU A 57 -6.82 -21.03 -9.83
CA LEU A 57 -6.44 -19.67 -9.42
C LEU A 57 -7.54 -19.01 -8.60
N CYS A 58 -8.81 -19.05 -9.04
CA CYS A 58 -9.93 -18.49 -8.30
C CYS A 58 -10.08 -19.11 -6.91
N THR A 59 -10.02 -20.44 -6.82
CA THR A 59 -10.10 -21.17 -5.54
C THR A 59 -8.94 -20.80 -4.61
N ALA A 60 -7.74 -20.67 -5.15
CA ALA A 60 -6.56 -20.26 -4.40
C ALA A 60 -6.66 -18.81 -3.93
N MET A 61 -7.19 -17.88 -4.75
CA MET A 61 -7.44 -16.49 -4.34
C MET A 61 -8.39 -16.42 -3.14
N ASP A 62 -9.43 -17.24 -3.12
CA ASP A 62 -10.42 -17.25 -2.04
C ASP A 62 -9.86 -17.82 -0.72
N SER A 63 -8.86 -18.72 -0.79
CA SER A 63 -8.28 -19.39 0.37
C SER A 63 -6.96 -18.81 0.86
N LEU A 64 -6.09 -18.36 -0.04
CA LEU A 64 -4.73 -17.89 0.23
C LEU A 64 -4.53 -16.40 -0.02
N GLY A 65 -5.54 -15.72 -0.55
CA GLY A 65 -5.42 -14.36 -1.04
C GLY A 65 -4.69 -14.28 -2.40
N LEU A 66 -4.61 -13.07 -2.94
CA LEU A 66 -4.08 -12.84 -4.30
C LEU A 66 -2.61 -13.29 -4.45
N GLU A 67 -1.75 -12.88 -3.54
CA GLU A 67 -0.31 -13.19 -3.59
C GLU A 67 -0.07 -14.69 -3.45
N GLY A 68 -0.68 -15.32 -2.45
CA GLY A 68 -0.56 -16.77 -2.25
C GLY A 68 -1.11 -17.59 -3.41
N ALA A 69 -2.14 -17.11 -4.08
CA ALA A 69 -2.67 -17.76 -5.28
C ALA A 69 -1.70 -17.70 -6.45
N ILE A 70 -1.11 -16.52 -6.70
CA ILE A 70 -0.14 -16.35 -7.80
C ILE A 70 1.10 -17.21 -7.57
N ASP A 71 1.56 -17.33 -6.34
CA ASP A 71 2.74 -18.13 -5.98
C ASP A 71 2.49 -19.64 -6.06
N SER A 72 1.26 -20.08 -5.77
CA SER A 72 0.93 -21.51 -5.67
C SER A 72 0.41 -22.14 -6.96
N VAL A 73 -0.11 -21.33 -7.89
CA VAL A 73 -0.75 -21.84 -9.13
C VAL A 73 0.19 -21.67 -10.33
N ALA A 74 0.42 -22.77 -11.06
CA ALA A 74 1.23 -22.74 -12.28
C ALA A 74 0.45 -22.07 -13.42
N LEU A 75 0.61 -20.76 -13.58
CA LEU A 75 0.00 -19.96 -14.63
C LEU A 75 0.90 -19.84 -15.86
N LEU A 76 0.28 -19.62 -17.01
CA LEU A 76 1.01 -19.34 -18.24
C LEU A 76 1.75 -17.98 -18.11
N PRO A 77 2.92 -17.82 -18.76
CA PRO A 77 3.68 -16.56 -18.71
C PRO A 77 2.87 -15.35 -19.18
N GLN A 78 2.04 -15.52 -20.19
CA GLN A 78 1.15 -14.46 -20.68
C GLN A 78 0.10 -14.06 -19.65
N THR A 79 -0.44 -15.02 -18.91
CA THR A 79 -1.40 -14.77 -17.82
C THR A 79 -0.76 -13.99 -16.68
N LEU A 80 0.46 -14.37 -16.29
CA LEU A 80 1.23 -13.63 -15.28
C LEU A 80 1.51 -12.18 -15.72
N ASN A 81 1.87 -11.97 -16.98
CA ASN A 81 2.10 -10.63 -17.52
C ASN A 81 0.81 -9.79 -17.53
N GLU A 82 -0.31 -10.42 -17.88
CA GLU A 82 -1.60 -9.74 -17.85
C GLU A 82 -2.02 -9.39 -16.42
N ILE A 83 -1.83 -10.29 -15.45
CA ILE A 83 -2.07 -10.00 -14.02
C ILE A 83 -1.24 -8.79 -13.57
N ARG A 84 0.06 -8.77 -13.89
CA ARG A 84 0.94 -7.62 -13.56
C ARG A 84 0.42 -6.32 -14.18
N ARG A 85 -0.01 -6.38 -15.44
CA ARG A 85 -0.56 -5.23 -16.15
C ARG A 85 -1.83 -4.71 -15.49
N ILE A 86 -2.75 -5.60 -15.10
CA ILE A 86 -4.00 -5.25 -14.42
C ILE A 86 -3.71 -4.60 -13.07
N VAL A 87 -2.88 -5.24 -12.25
CA VAL A 87 -2.50 -4.73 -10.93
C VAL A 87 -1.88 -3.33 -11.07
N TRP A 88 -0.87 -3.19 -11.94
CA TRP A 88 -0.20 -1.91 -12.16
C TRP A 88 -1.20 -0.84 -12.62
N LYS A 89 -2.05 -1.16 -13.62
CA LYS A 89 -3.03 -0.22 -14.15
C LYS A 89 -4.02 0.23 -13.08
N THR A 90 -4.62 -0.72 -12.35
CA THR A 90 -5.64 -0.42 -11.33
C THR A 90 -5.07 0.42 -10.19
N VAL A 91 -3.87 0.10 -9.70
CA VAL A 91 -3.23 0.89 -8.65
C VAL A 91 -2.85 2.27 -9.18
N ASN A 92 -2.20 2.36 -10.34
CA ASN A 92 -1.74 3.63 -10.89
C ASN A 92 -2.90 4.58 -11.23
N GLU A 93 -4.00 4.07 -11.79
CA GLU A 93 -5.20 4.89 -12.08
C GLU A 93 -5.83 5.42 -10.79
N SER A 94 -5.93 4.60 -9.75
CA SER A 94 -6.46 5.01 -8.44
C SER A 94 -5.55 6.03 -7.76
N ASP A 95 -4.24 5.82 -7.81
CA ASP A 95 -3.22 6.67 -7.21
C ASP A 95 -3.19 8.06 -7.89
N LEU A 96 -3.21 8.09 -9.22
CA LEU A 96 -3.32 9.34 -9.99
C LEU A 96 -4.65 10.05 -9.74
N SER A 97 -5.76 9.30 -9.72
CA SER A 97 -7.08 9.87 -9.43
C SER A 97 -7.15 10.50 -8.05
N TYR A 98 -6.53 9.87 -7.05
CA TYR A 98 -6.39 10.45 -5.71
C TYR A 98 -5.59 11.74 -5.75
N PHE A 99 -4.42 11.74 -6.39
CA PHE A 99 -3.54 12.90 -6.50
C PHE A 99 -4.22 14.06 -7.24
N ASP A 100 -4.84 13.80 -8.38
CA ASP A 100 -5.51 14.82 -9.20
C ASP A 100 -6.75 15.42 -8.51
N SER A 101 -7.48 14.60 -7.73
CA SER A 101 -8.69 15.03 -7.03
C SER A 101 -8.38 15.75 -5.71
N ASN A 102 -7.20 15.53 -5.14
CA ASN A 102 -6.82 16.03 -3.83
C ASN A 102 -5.44 16.72 -3.83
N PRO A 103 -5.16 17.65 -4.75
CA PRO A 103 -3.81 18.24 -4.86
C PRO A 103 -3.38 19.01 -3.61
N THR A 104 -4.34 19.40 -2.75
CA THR A 104 -4.10 20.15 -1.51
C THR A 104 -4.52 19.41 -0.25
N THR A 105 -5.05 18.21 -0.37
CA THR A 105 -5.56 17.42 0.76
C THR A 105 -4.76 16.12 0.84
N PRO A 106 -3.60 16.15 1.49
CA PRO A 106 -2.76 14.97 1.65
C PRO A 106 -3.44 13.93 2.55
N PRO A 107 -2.88 12.71 2.64
CA PRO A 107 -3.31 11.70 3.61
C PRO A 107 -3.11 12.20 5.04
N GLN A 108 -4.09 12.95 5.54
CA GLN A 108 -3.98 13.77 6.75
C GLN A 108 -3.39 13.02 7.93
N ALA A 109 -3.89 11.81 8.19
CA ALA A 109 -3.43 11.02 9.33
C ALA A 109 -1.94 10.66 9.24
N LEU A 110 -1.45 10.30 8.04
CA LEU A 110 -0.05 9.96 7.83
C LEU A 110 0.83 11.21 7.87
N VAL A 111 0.38 12.31 7.29
CA VAL A 111 1.08 13.61 7.37
C VAL A 111 1.22 14.06 8.81
N GLU A 112 0.14 14.01 9.59
CA GLU A 112 0.18 14.38 11.02
C GLU A 112 1.13 13.47 11.82
N LEU A 113 1.12 12.17 11.55
CA LEU A 113 2.05 11.23 12.15
C LEU A 113 3.50 11.59 11.79
N LEU A 114 3.79 11.82 10.52
CA LEU A 114 5.12 12.22 10.06
C LEU A 114 5.58 13.54 10.66
N HIS A 115 4.73 14.53 10.76
CA HIS A 115 5.04 15.77 11.46
C HIS A 115 5.45 15.52 12.93
N LYS A 116 4.77 14.61 13.63
CA LYS A 116 5.11 14.27 15.02
C LYS A 116 6.45 13.52 15.13
N VAL A 117 6.70 12.62 14.19
CA VAL A 117 7.94 11.82 14.17
C VAL A 117 9.15 12.65 13.75
N LEU A 118 8.94 13.61 12.82
CA LEU A 118 10.02 14.43 12.26
C LEU A 118 10.26 15.73 13.06
N ALA A 119 9.37 16.12 13.96
CA ALA A 119 9.41 17.42 14.65
C ALA A 119 10.57 17.62 15.64
N PRO A 120 11.09 16.64 16.40
CA PRO A 120 12.19 16.87 17.33
C PRO A 120 13.54 16.46 16.74
N THR A 121 14.29 17.33 16.11
CA THR A 121 15.70 17.23 15.65
C THR A 121 16.26 15.92 15.09
N PRO A 122 17.28 15.96 14.27
CA PRO A 122 17.36 15.72 12.83
C PRO A 122 16.82 14.35 12.49
N ASN A 123 15.67 14.33 11.86
CA ASN A 123 14.86 13.19 12.02
C ASN A 123 14.69 12.44 10.74
N LYS A 124 14.95 11.16 10.84
CA LYS A 124 14.63 10.19 9.83
C LYS A 124 13.44 9.38 10.33
N ALA A 125 12.41 9.27 9.52
CA ALA A 125 11.39 8.25 9.68
C ALA A 125 11.70 7.11 8.72
N VAL A 126 11.56 5.87 9.18
CA VAL A 126 11.66 4.70 8.33
C VAL A 126 10.27 4.17 8.12
N ILE A 127 9.83 4.16 6.86
CA ILE A 127 8.53 3.61 6.46
C ILE A 127 8.79 2.33 5.67
N VAL A 128 8.15 1.24 6.08
CA VAL A 128 8.12 -0.01 5.33
C VAL A 128 6.70 -0.22 4.86
N THR A 129 6.53 -0.42 3.57
CA THR A 129 5.22 -0.72 2.99
C THR A 129 5.34 -1.84 1.97
N THR A 130 4.31 -2.68 1.92
CA THR A 130 4.08 -3.65 0.85
C THR A 130 3.06 -3.13 -0.16
N ASN A 131 2.58 -1.90 0.01
CA ASN A 131 1.63 -1.28 -0.88
C ASN A 131 2.32 -0.87 -2.18
N TYR A 132 1.57 -0.90 -3.27
CA TYR A 132 2.04 -0.49 -4.60
C TYR A 132 1.73 0.99 -4.90
N ASP A 133 1.07 1.69 -3.96
CA ASP A 133 0.74 3.12 -4.07
C ASP A 133 1.87 4.02 -3.56
N ARG A 134 1.76 5.32 -3.83
CA ARG A 134 2.73 6.37 -3.45
C ARG A 134 2.26 7.24 -2.29
N LEU A 135 1.36 6.75 -1.46
CA LEU A 135 0.78 7.53 -0.38
C LEU A 135 1.83 7.99 0.65
N ALA A 136 2.83 7.14 0.91
CA ALA A 136 3.93 7.46 1.81
C ALA A 136 4.78 8.62 1.27
N GLU A 137 5.11 8.59 -0.03
CA GLU A 137 5.87 9.62 -0.71
C GLU A 137 5.11 10.95 -0.76
N TYR A 138 3.82 10.93 -1.10
CA TYR A 138 2.96 12.12 -1.08
C TYR A 138 2.87 12.74 0.32
N SER A 139 2.79 11.89 1.35
CA SER A 139 2.74 12.35 2.73
C SER A 139 4.07 12.96 3.17
N ALA A 140 5.19 12.38 2.76
CA ALA A 140 6.52 12.91 3.04
C ALA A 140 6.73 14.28 2.37
N ASP A 141 6.35 14.41 1.10
CA ASP A 141 6.43 15.68 0.36
C ASP A 141 5.66 16.80 1.06
N GLN A 142 4.45 16.51 1.53
CA GLN A 142 3.63 17.47 2.26
C GLN A 142 4.23 17.92 3.60
N THR A 143 5.10 17.13 4.20
CA THR A 143 5.84 17.53 5.43
C THR A 143 7.11 18.31 5.12
N GLY A 144 7.45 18.49 3.86
CA GLY A 144 8.73 19.07 3.43
C GLY A 144 9.92 18.11 3.61
N ALA A 145 9.67 16.84 3.87
CA ALA A 145 10.71 15.84 4.00
C ALA A 145 11.12 15.31 2.61
N THR A 146 12.37 14.92 2.49
CA THR A 146 12.86 14.24 1.28
C THR A 146 12.64 12.74 1.43
N ALA A 147 11.81 12.16 0.56
CA ALA A 147 11.65 10.72 0.47
C ALA A 147 12.86 10.11 -0.26
N VAL A 148 13.47 9.09 0.34
CA VAL A 148 14.51 8.27 -0.29
C VAL A 148 13.96 6.86 -0.37
N THR A 149 13.64 6.41 -1.58
CA THR A 149 13.16 5.05 -1.82
C THR A 149 14.34 4.09 -1.94
N GLY A 150 14.12 2.81 -1.59
CA GLY A 150 15.15 1.78 -1.72
C GLY A 150 15.41 1.31 -3.16
N PHE A 151 14.78 1.94 -4.14
CA PHE A 151 14.95 1.65 -5.56
C PHE A 151 15.69 2.81 -6.21
N GLU A 152 16.91 2.53 -6.70
CA GLU A 152 17.66 3.41 -7.59
C GLU A 152 17.39 3.06 -9.06
#